data_2a8c7cbf3f0da99f666b80d849a4d113
#
_entry.id   2a8c7cbf3f0da99f666b80d849a4d113
#
_cell.length_a   1.000
_cell.length_b   1.000
_cell.length_c   1.000
_cell.angle_alpha   90.00
_cell.angle_beta   90.00
_cell.angle_gamma   90.00
#
_symmetry.space_group_name_H-M   'P 1'
#
loop_
_entity.id
_entity.type
_entity.pdbx_description
1 polymer ?
#
loop_
_entity_poly.entity_id
_entity_poly.type
_entity_poly.pdbx_seq_one_letter_code
_entity_poly.pdbx_strand_id
1 'polypeptide(L)'
;MTTTKQSTFGATIRTTILMASLSGLLVVIGALISGGNPSTMLLFLGFALAINFFSYFFSDKMALAMSGAKPVTESEAPKLYEAVRELTARAGLPMPRLYVIPQDQPNAFATGRNPKHSAVAVTRGILNLLSDDELRGVLAHELTHIRNRDILIQSVASAIGAAITYIAYMLLWLGSDDNSPLALVGQLATFLLAPIAATIIQMAISRQREYAADAGGAEICGNPESLASALLRLEQGATAKPMQVNQAAEPLYIVKPFSSKGIAGLFSTHPPIEERVKRLRQMRPSLG
;
A
#
# COMPACT_ATOMS: atom_id res chain seq x y z
N MET A 1 -13.12 -24.51 -9.18
CA MET A 1 -12.00 -23.67 -9.67
C MET A 1 -10.97 -23.58 -8.57
N THR A 2 -9.78 -24.13 -8.78
CA THR A 2 -8.69 -24.11 -7.82
C THR A 2 -8.20 -22.67 -7.66
N THR A 3 -8.52 -22.03 -6.55
CA THR A 3 -7.91 -20.77 -6.14
C THR A 3 -6.41 -21.01 -6.06
N THR A 4 -5.67 -20.44 -7.00
CA THR A 4 -4.20 -20.50 -7.02
C THR A 4 -3.72 -19.76 -5.77
N LYS A 5 -3.43 -20.54 -4.71
CA LYS A 5 -2.69 -20.05 -3.54
C LYS A 5 -1.42 -19.40 -4.08
N GLN A 6 -1.40 -18.06 -4.15
CA GLN A 6 -0.17 -17.37 -4.55
C GLN A 6 0.94 -17.82 -3.61
N SER A 7 1.97 -18.42 -4.18
CA SER A 7 3.08 -18.98 -3.44
C SER A 7 3.71 -17.87 -2.58
N THR A 8 3.79 -18.09 -1.25
CA THR A 8 4.51 -17.20 -0.31
C THR A 8 5.95 -16.98 -0.76
N PHE A 9 6.51 -17.95 -1.49
CA PHE A 9 7.80 -17.87 -2.14
C PHE A 9 7.86 -16.76 -3.18
N GLY A 10 6.82 -16.61 -4.02
CA GLY A 10 6.77 -15.54 -5.03
C GLY A 10 6.72 -14.14 -4.41
N ALA A 11 5.99 -13.94 -3.31
CA ALA A 11 5.95 -12.65 -2.61
C ALA A 11 7.32 -12.30 -2.00
N THR A 12 8.00 -13.28 -1.38
CA THR A 12 9.33 -13.09 -0.80
C THR A 12 10.36 -12.76 -1.88
N ILE A 13 10.38 -13.47 -3.01
CA ILE A 13 11.31 -13.19 -4.14
C ILE A 13 11.11 -11.76 -4.64
N ARG A 14 9.89 -11.32 -4.88
CA ARG A 14 9.62 -9.96 -5.38
C ARG A 14 10.10 -8.90 -4.40
N THR A 15 9.85 -9.07 -3.11
CA THR A 15 10.36 -8.15 -2.09
C THR A 15 11.88 -8.14 -2.06
N THR A 16 12.53 -9.30 -2.16
CA THR A 16 14.00 -9.39 -2.21
C THR A 16 14.57 -8.69 -3.44
N ILE A 17 13.97 -8.90 -4.62
CA ILE A 17 14.37 -8.22 -5.85
C ILE A 17 14.22 -6.71 -5.70
N LEU A 18 13.11 -6.23 -5.15
CA LEU A 18 12.87 -4.81 -4.91
C LEU A 18 13.98 -4.21 -4.02
N MET A 19 14.27 -4.85 -2.90
CA MET A 19 15.29 -4.40 -1.94
C MET A 19 16.70 -4.45 -2.55
N ALA A 20 17.02 -5.50 -3.30
CA ALA A 20 18.31 -5.63 -4.00
C ALA A 20 18.47 -4.57 -5.09
N SER A 21 17.41 -4.28 -5.86
CA SER A 21 17.40 -3.24 -6.89
C SER A 21 17.65 -1.86 -6.29
N LEU A 22 17.03 -1.54 -5.14
CA LEU A 22 17.30 -0.30 -4.42
C LEU A 22 18.76 -0.21 -3.96
N SER A 23 19.29 -1.31 -3.40
CA SER A 23 20.69 -1.33 -2.95
C SER A 23 21.65 -1.12 -4.12
N GLY A 24 21.43 -1.81 -5.24
CA GLY A 24 22.23 -1.64 -6.45
C GLY A 24 22.17 -0.21 -6.99
N LEU A 25 20.99 0.39 -7.04
CA LEU A 25 20.79 1.77 -7.46
C LEU A 25 21.59 2.75 -6.59
N LEU A 26 21.50 2.64 -5.26
CA LEU A 26 22.22 3.53 -4.34
C LEU A 26 23.73 3.37 -4.45
N VAL A 27 24.24 2.15 -4.64
CA VAL A 27 25.67 1.91 -4.89
C VAL A 27 26.12 2.54 -6.19
N VAL A 28 25.33 2.44 -7.28
CA VAL A 28 25.61 3.09 -8.56
C VAL A 28 25.64 4.61 -8.41
N ILE A 29 24.68 5.20 -7.69
CA ILE A 29 24.68 6.63 -7.38
C ILE A 29 25.96 7.03 -6.62
N GLY A 30 26.34 6.25 -5.60
CA GLY A 30 27.59 6.46 -4.85
C GLY A 30 28.83 6.39 -5.73
N ALA A 31 28.89 5.45 -6.67
CA ALA A 31 29.98 5.32 -7.65
C ALA A 31 30.05 6.54 -8.57
N LEU A 32 28.92 6.98 -9.12
CA LEU A 32 28.86 8.14 -10.02
C LEU A 32 29.30 9.44 -9.33
N ILE A 33 28.83 9.67 -8.11
CA ILE A 33 29.19 10.88 -7.34
C ILE A 33 30.66 10.91 -6.96
N SER A 34 31.26 9.75 -6.67
CA SER A 34 32.64 9.65 -6.16
C SER A 34 33.69 9.30 -7.21
N GLY A 35 33.31 9.23 -8.49
CA GLY A 35 34.24 8.77 -9.53
C GLY A 35 34.72 7.31 -9.33
N GLY A 36 33.88 6.48 -8.70
CA GLY A 36 34.19 5.07 -8.47
C GLY A 36 34.98 4.77 -7.18
N ASN A 37 35.04 5.71 -6.23
CA ASN A 37 35.73 5.49 -4.96
C ASN A 37 35.09 4.36 -4.15
N PRO A 38 35.81 3.26 -3.81
CA PRO A 38 35.24 2.10 -3.12
C PRO A 38 34.70 2.43 -1.72
N SER A 39 35.33 3.34 -0.98
CA SER A 39 34.87 3.71 0.37
C SER A 39 33.52 4.40 0.32
N THR A 40 33.27 5.27 -0.66
CA THR A 40 31.98 5.91 -0.88
C THR A 40 30.92 4.89 -1.32
N MET A 41 31.28 3.96 -2.21
CA MET A 41 30.35 2.88 -2.62
C MET A 41 29.95 2.00 -1.42
N LEU A 42 30.89 1.67 -0.52
CA LEU A 42 30.61 0.93 0.71
C LEU A 42 29.72 1.73 1.67
N LEU A 43 29.92 3.04 1.79
CA LEU A 43 29.04 3.91 2.57
C LEU A 43 27.60 3.88 2.02
N PHE A 44 27.43 4.02 0.71
CA PHE A 44 26.11 3.94 0.07
C PHE A 44 25.47 2.55 0.20
N LEU A 45 26.26 1.48 0.15
CA LEU A 45 25.78 0.13 0.42
C LEU A 45 25.29 0.01 1.89
N GLY A 46 26.05 0.50 2.86
CA GLY A 46 25.65 0.51 4.27
C GLY A 46 24.34 1.27 4.49
N PHE A 47 24.21 2.44 3.85
CA PHE A 47 22.98 3.23 3.88
C PHE A 47 21.79 2.50 3.22
N ALA A 48 22.00 1.84 2.09
CA ALA A 48 20.99 1.03 1.42
C ALA A 48 20.52 -0.14 2.29
N LEU A 49 21.45 -0.84 2.95
CA LEU A 49 21.12 -1.93 3.87
C LEU A 49 20.33 -1.43 5.07
N ALA A 50 20.68 -0.26 5.62
CA ALA A 50 19.93 0.37 6.69
C ALA A 50 18.50 0.71 6.26
N ILE A 51 18.31 1.37 5.09
CA ILE A 51 16.97 1.66 4.53
C ILE A 51 16.17 0.37 4.36
N ASN A 52 16.76 -0.66 3.78
CA ASN A 52 16.09 -1.94 3.59
C ASN A 52 15.67 -2.59 4.91
N PHE A 53 16.56 -2.57 5.91
CA PHE A 53 16.25 -3.07 7.24
C PHE A 53 15.07 -2.32 7.87
N PHE A 54 15.12 -1.00 7.89
CA PHE A 54 14.04 -0.17 8.44
C PHE A 54 12.75 -0.34 7.66
N SER A 55 12.80 -0.38 6.33
CA SER A 55 11.63 -0.59 5.48
C SER A 55 11.00 -1.96 5.73
N TYR A 56 11.78 -3.01 5.92
CA TYR A 56 11.24 -4.34 6.20
C TYR A 56 10.59 -4.44 7.59
N PHE A 57 11.25 -3.93 8.63
CA PHE A 57 10.78 -4.10 10.01
C PHE A 57 9.77 -3.05 10.47
N PHE A 58 9.77 -1.86 9.88
CA PHE A 58 8.97 -0.71 10.34
C PHE A 58 8.00 -0.17 9.29
N SER A 59 7.88 -0.80 8.11
CA SER A 59 6.99 -0.35 7.05
C SER A 59 5.51 -0.24 7.49
N ASP A 60 5.05 -1.15 8.34
CA ASP A 60 3.70 -1.09 8.91
C ASP A 60 3.50 0.15 9.79
N LYS A 61 4.47 0.45 10.65
CA LYS A 61 4.41 1.63 11.51
C LYS A 61 4.50 2.92 10.70
N MET A 62 5.34 2.94 9.66
CA MET A 62 5.43 4.08 8.74
C MET A 62 4.13 4.31 7.99
N ALA A 63 3.52 3.26 7.42
CA ALA A 63 2.25 3.35 6.71
C ALA A 63 1.13 3.88 7.61
N LEU A 64 1.02 3.37 8.84
CA LEU A 64 0.05 3.81 9.83
C LEU A 64 0.30 5.27 10.27
N ALA A 65 1.55 5.66 10.51
CA ALA A 65 1.90 7.02 10.87
C ALA A 65 1.62 8.02 9.74
N MET A 66 2.00 7.68 8.50
CA MET A 66 1.77 8.52 7.31
C MET A 66 0.29 8.76 7.01
N SER A 67 -0.57 7.79 7.37
CA SER A 67 -2.03 7.89 7.22
C SER A 67 -2.72 8.55 8.42
N GLY A 68 -2.00 8.84 9.50
CA GLY A 68 -2.57 9.35 10.75
C GLY A 68 -3.48 8.35 11.47
N ALA A 69 -3.24 7.04 11.24
CA ALA A 69 -4.03 5.97 11.83
C ALA A 69 -3.84 5.89 13.34
N LYS A 70 -4.95 5.78 14.08
CA LYS A 70 -4.96 5.63 15.53
C LYS A 70 -5.41 4.22 15.90
N PRO A 71 -4.72 3.52 16.80
CA PRO A 71 -5.18 2.22 17.27
C PRO A 71 -6.53 2.38 17.95
N VAL A 72 -7.40 1.38 17.79
CA VAL A 72 -8.70 1.33 18.46
C VAL A 72 -8.83 0.03 19.23
N THR A 73 -9.57 0.09 20.33
CA THR A 73 -9.93 -1.04 21.16
C THR A 73 -11.28 -1.62 20.75
N GLU A 74 -11.60 -2.82 21.22
CA GLU A 74 -12.89 -3.46 20.94
C GLU A 74 -14.06 -2.64 21.48
N SER A 75 -13.89 -1.98 22.63
CA SER A 75 -14.90 -1.11 23.22
C SER A 75 -15.17 0.17 22.41
N GLU A 76 -14.16 0.67 21.67
CA GLU A 76 -14.28 1.86 20.83
C GLU A 76 -14.86 1.56 19.43
N ALA A 77 -14.64 0.34 18.92
CA ALA A 77 -15.08 -0.05 17.58
C ALA A 77 -15.63 -1.50 17.57
N PRO A 78 -16.68 -1.82 18.34
CA PRO A 78 -17.15 -3.20 18.53
C PRO A 78 -17.57 -3.86 17.21
N LYS A 79 -18.30 -3.17 16.34
CA LYS A 79 -18.72 -3.70 15.04
C LYS A 79 -17.53 -4.05 14.12
N LEU A 80 -16.48 -3.22 14.12
CA LEU A 80 -15.29 -3.48 13.34
C LEU A 80 -14.55 -4.73 13.85
N TYR A 81 -14.43 -4.85 15.18
CA TYR A 81 -13.81 -6.02 15.80
C TYR A 81 -14.59 -7.31 15.53
N GLU A 82 -15.92 -7.27 15.63
CA GLU A 82 -16.80 -8.40 15.34
C GLU A 82 -16.64 -8.86 13.89
N ALA A 83 -16.75 -7.93 12.91
CA ALA A 83 -16.61 -8.23 11.50
C ALA A 83 -15.24 -8.84 11.18
N VAL A 84 -14.14 -8.24 11.67
CA VAL A 84 -12.79 -8.75 11.40
C VAL A 84 -12.57 -10.11 12.08
N ARG A 85 -13.08 -10.31 13.29
CA ARG A 85 -12.96 -11.60 14.02
C ARG A 85 -13.66 -12.73 13.25
N GLU A 86 -14.87 -12.50 12.77
CA GLU A 86 -15.60 -13.48 11.94
C GLU A 86 -14.84 -13.81 10.66
N LEU A 87 -14.41 -12.78 9.92
CA LEU A 87 -13.71 -12.94 8.66
C LEU A 87 -12.34 -13.61 8.82
N THR A 88 -11.58 -13.28 9.89
CA THR A 88 -10.30 -13.92 10.15
C THR A 88 -10.47 -15.39 10.54
N ALA A 89 -11.52 -15.75 11.26
CA ALA A 89 -11.83 -17.15 11.56
C ALA A 89 -12.11 -17.93 10.27
N ARG A 90 -12.91 -17.39 9.35
CA ARG A 90 -13.17 -18.00 8.03
C ARG A 90 -11.93 -18.10 7.15
N ALA A 91 -11.05 -17.10 7.21
CA ALA A 91 -9.81 -17.05 6.43
C ALA A 91 -8.67 -17.89 7.01
N GLY A 92 -8.78 -18.40 8.24
CA GLY A 92 -7.71 -19.08 8.97
C GLY A 92 -6.53 -18.15 9.30
N LEU A 93 -6.81 -16.88 9.59
CA LEU A 93 -5.83 -15.84 9.88
C LEU A 93 -5.83 -15.45 11.36
N PRO A 94 -4.68 -15.05 11.92
CA PRO A 94 -4.65 -14.40 13.21
C PRO A 94 -5.33 -13.02 13.12
N MET A 95 -5.92 -12.56 14.23
CA MET A 95 -6.54 -11.23 14.34
C MET A 95 -5.48 -10.15 14.08
N PRO A 96 -5.65 -9.26 13.08
CA PRO A 96 -4.76 -8.13 12.84
C PRO A 96 -5.01 -7.04 13.89
N ARG A 97 -4.05 -6.13 14.07
CA ARG A 97 -4.26 -4.91 14.84
C ARG A 97 -5.20 -3.98 14.06
N LEU A 98 -6.16 -3.37 14.75
CA LEU A 98 -7.16 -2.50 14.11
C LEU A 98 -6.87 -1.02 14.40
N TYR A 99 -7.05 -0.21 13.37
CA TYR A 99 -6.81 1.22 13.40
C TYR A 99 -7.94 1.98 12.71
N VAL A 100 -8.23 3.18 13.20
CA VAL A 100 -9.13 4.13 12.56
C VAL A 100 -8.35 5.38 12.16
N ILE A 101 -8.55 5.81 10.91
CA ILE A 101 -7.98 7.04 10.35
C ILE A 101 -9.05 8.12 10.47
N PRO A 102 -8.76 9.28 11.11
CA PRO A 102 -9.73 10.37 11.30
C PRO A 102 -9.91 11.21 10.03
N GLN A 103 -10.25 10.55 8.92
CA GLN A 103 -10.49 11.15 7.60
C GLN A 103 -11.91 10.82 7.14
N ASP A 104 -12.54 11.79 6.45
CA ASP A 104 -13.91 11.64 5.96
C ASP A 104 -13.99 11.00 4.57
N GLN A 105 -12.89 10.95 3.81
CA GLN A 105 -12.84 10.16 2.60
C GLN A 105 -12.94 8.67 2.95
N PRO A 106 -13.88 7.92 2.33
CA PRO A 106 -14.02 6.49 2.60
C PRO A 106 -12.86 5.72 2.00
N ASN A 107 -12.08 5.04 2.84
CA ASN A 107 -10.98 4.18 2.39
C ASN A 107 -10.55 3.16 3.47
N ALA A 108 -9.80 2.14 3.04
CA ALA A 108 -9.20 1.14 3.93
C ALA A 108 -7.89 0.62 3.34
N PHE A 109 -7.04 0.06 4.18
CA PHE A 109 -5.87 -0.69 3.75
C PHE A 109 -5.39 -1.69 4.80
N ALA A 110 -4.69 -2.74 4.32
CA ALA A 110 -3.92 -3.64 5.16
C ALA A 110 -2.42 -3.37 5.02
N THR A 111 -1.67 -3.54 6.09
CA THR A 111 -0.21 -3.37 6.12
C THR A 111 0.43 -4.40 7.05
N GLY A 112 1.73 -4.62 6.90
CA GLY A 112 2.48 -5.54 7.75
C GLY A 112 3.47 -6.40 6.98
N ARG A 113 4.34 -7.10 7.71
CA ARG A 113 5.35 -7.98 7.10
C ARG A 113 4.89 -9.43 6.92
N ASN A 114 3.89 -9.87 7.69
CA ASN A 114 3.29 -11.21 7.60
C ASN A 114 1.95 -11.24 8.37
N PRO A 115 1.15 -12.31 8.27
CA PRO A 115 -0.14 -12.38 8.96
C PRO A 115 -0.09 -12.17 10.48
N LYS A 116 0.97 -12.63 11.16
CA LYS A 116 1.13 -12.44 12.62
C LYS A 116 1.50 -10.99 12.99
N HIS A 117 2.02 -10.22 12.05
CA HIS A 117 2.43 -8.82 12.24
C HIS A 117 1.73 -7.96 11.20
N SER A 118 0.40 -8.05 11.17
CA SER A 118 -0.46 -7.29 10.26
C SER A 118 -1.32 -6.29 11.01
N ALA A 119 -1.78 -5.29 10.29
CA ALA A 119 -2.74 -4.30 10.73
C ALA A 119 -3.72 -4.00 9.60
N VAL A 120 -4.96 -3.67 9.98
CA VAL A 120 -5.99 -3.15 9.08
C VAL A 120 -6.37 -1.78 9.57
N ALA A 121 -6.35 -0.80 8.68
CA ALA A 121 -6.75 0.57 8.96
C ALA A 121 -7.95 0.94 8.08
N VAL A 122 -8.97 1.53 8.70
CA VAL A 122 -10.17 2.01 8.03
C VAL A 122 -10.37 3.48 8.33
N THR A 123 -10.87 4.26 7.38
CA THR A 123 -11.19 5.66 7.64
C THR A 123 -12.53 5.78 8.37
N ARG A 124 -12.72 6.88 9.10
CA ARG A 124 -14.04 7.23 9.63
C ARG A 124 -15.08 7.33 8.51
N GLY A 125 -14.67 7.84 7.35
CA GLY A 125 -15.54 7.97 6.19
C GLY A 125 -16.10 6.63 5.69
N ILE A 126 -15.31 5.55 5.66
CA ILE A 126 -15.80 4.24 5.22
C ILE A 126 -16.80 3.66 6.23
N LEU A 127 -16.55 3.82 7.53
CA LEU A 127 -17.46 3.36 8.57
C LEU A 127 -18.82 4.07 8.55
N ASN A 128 -18.85 5.32 8.06
CA ASN A 128 -20.08 6.12 7.92
C ASN A 128 -20.79 5.88 6.59
N LEU A 129 -20.07 5.45 5.55
CA LEU A 129 -20.61 5.31 4.19
C LEU A 129 -21.19 3.93 3.93
N LEU A 130 -20.48 2.87 4.32
CA LEU A 130 -20.79 1.51 3.96
C LEU A 130 -21.78 0.86 4.93
N SER A 131 -22.65 0.00 4.41
CA SER A 131 -23.41 -0.93 5.23
C SER A 131 -22.47 -1.98 5.87
N ASP A 132 -22.97 -2.69 6.87
CA ASP A 132 -22.20 -3.74 7.56
C ASP A 132 -21.74 -4.84 6.56
N ASP A 133 -22.57 -5.21 5.58
CA ASP A 133 -22.20 -6.20 4.55
C ASP A 133 -21.17 -5.68 3.57
N GLU A 134 -21.29 -4.43 3.13
CA GLU A 134 -20.31 -3.79 2.25
C GLU A 134 -18.96 -3.62 2.95
N LEU A 135 -18.96 -3.24 4.23
CA LEU A 135 -17.75 -3.14 5.04
C LEU A 135 -17.08 -4.52 5.19
N ARG A 136 -17.86 -5.60 5.42
CA ARG A 136 -17.35 -6.97 5.44
C ARG A 136 -16.69 -7.35 4.12
N GLY A 137 -17.27 -6.97 2.98
CA GLY A 137 -16.69 -7.18 1.66
C GLY A 137 -15.30 -6.54 1.52
N VAL A 138 -15.17 -5.27 1.92
CA VAL A 138 -13.88 -4.54 1.92
C VAL A 138 -12.88 -5.18 2.88
N LEU A 139 -13.28 -5.47 4.12
CA LEU A 139 -12.40 -6.09 5.11
C LEU A 139 -11.92 -7.48 4.65
N ALA A 140 -12.78 -8.26 3.99
CA ALA A 140 -12.41 -9.56 3.44
C ALA A 140 -11.38 -9.44 2.29
N HIS A 141 -11.49 -8.40 1.46
CA HIS A 141 -10.49 -8.06 0.46
C HIS A 141 -9.13 -7.75 1.12
N GLU A 142 -9.10 -6.87 2.13
CA GLU A 142 -7.89 -6.53 2.88
C GLU A 142 -7.27 -7.76 3.58
N LEU A 143 -8.09 -8.61 4.17
CA LEU A 143 -7.63 -9.85 4.79
C LEU A 143 -7.07 -10.83 3.76
N THR A 144 -7.53 -10.78 2.51
CA THR A 144 -6.96 -11.59 1.43
C THR A 144 -5.55 -11.12 1.08
N HIS A 145 -5.26 -9.82 1.08
CA HIS A 145 -3.89 -9.31 0.93
C HIS A 145 -2.98 -9.79 2.06
N ILE A 146 -3.48 -9.87 3.30
CA ILE A 146 -2.76 -10.44 4.44
C ILE A 146 -2.49 -11.94 4.21
N ARG A 147 -3.52 -12.71 3.80
CA ARG A 147 -3.42 -14.15 3.50
C ARG A 147 -2.39 -14.45 2.42
N ASN A 148 -2.39 -13.65 1.35
CA ASN A 148 -1.51 -13.80 0.20
C ASN A 148 -0.11 -13.20 0.42
N ARG A 149 0.12 -12.51 1.56
CA ARG A 149 1.35 -11.77 1.88
C ARG A 149 1.67 -10.63 0.91
N ASP A 150 0.68 -10.09 0.23
CA ASP A 150 0.82 -8.91 -0.63
C ASP A 150 1.18 -7.67 0.18
N ILE A 151 0.75 -7.61 1.45
CA ILE A 151 1.01 -6.51 2.37
C ILE A 151 2.49 -6.19 2.54
N LEU A 152 3.37 -7.19 2.49
CA LEU A 152 4.81 -6.97 2.67
C LEU A 152 5.39 -6.13 1.53
N ILE A 153 5.18 -6.55 0.27
CA ILE A 153 5.73 -5.83 -0.88
C ILE A 153 5.12 -4.43 -1.01
N GLN A 154 3.82 -4.27 -0.74
CA GLN A 154 3.16 -2.97 -0.76
C GLN A 154 3.71 -2.04 0.33
N SER A 155 3.82 -2.52 1.57
CA SER A 155 4.33 -1.74 2.70
C SER A 155 5.80 -1.35 2.52
N VAL A 156 6.64 -2.28 2.05
CA VAL A 156 8.06 -2.00 1.79
C VAL A 156 8.21 -0.99 0.65
N ALA A 157 7.47 -1.15 -0.46
CA ALA A 157 7.52 -0.23 -1.58
C ALA A 157 7.06 1.19 -1.17
N SER A 158 5.99 1.31 -0.38
CA SER A 158 5.52 2.59 0.15
C SER A 158 6.55 3.23 1.07
N ALA A 159 7.19 2.46 1.95
CA ALA A 159 8.24 2.96 2.84
C ALA A 159 9.47 3.45 2.06
N ILE A 160 9.91 2.70 1.04
CA ILE A 160 11.01 3.09 0.15
C ILE A 160 10.64 4.35 -0.65
N GLY A 161 9.44 4.38 -1.22
CA GLY A 161 8.95 5.56 -1.94
C GLY A 161 8.92 6.81 -1.07
N ALA A 162 8.46 6.69 0.18
CA ALA A 162 8.47 7.77 1.15
C ALA A 162 9.90 8.22 1.50
N ALA A 163 10.84 7.28 1.71
CA ALA A 163 12.24 7.60 2.00
C ALA A 163 12.90 8.34 0.83
N ILE A 164 12.68 7.90 -0.41
CA ILE A 164 13.18 8.56 -1.62
C ILE A 164 12.61 9.98 -1.73
N THR A 165 11.31 10.13 -1.53
CA THR A 165 10.64 11.43 -1.58
C THR A 165 11.19 12.38 -0.50
N TYR A 166 11.38 11.87 0.71
CA TYR A 166 11.95 12.65 1.82
C TYR A 166 13.38 13.11 1.53
N ILE A 167 14.23 12.23 0.99
CA ILE A 167 15.61 12.57 0.58
C ILE A 167 15.59 13.66 -0.49
N ALA A 168 14.72 13.54 -1.51
CA ALA A 168 14.59 14.54 -2.55
C ALA A 168 14.20 15.91 -1.99
N TYR A 169 13.21 15.96 -1.09
CA TYR A 169 12.83 17.22 -0.40
C TYR A 169 13.95 17.78 0.47
N MET A 170 14.69 16.95 1.20
CA MET A 170 15.80 17.38 2.03
C MET A 170 16.90 18.00 1.17
N LEU A 171 17.24 17.40 0.02
CA LEU A 171 18.23 17.94 -0.91
C LEU A 171 17.80 19.28 -1.52
N LEU A 172 16.52 19.44 -1.86
CA LEU A 172 15.96 20.72 -2.32
C LEU A 172 16.06 21.79 -1.22
N TRP A 173 15.76 21.44 0.03
CA TRP A 173 15.81 22.38 1.15
C TRP A 173 17.25 22.80 1.49
N LEU A 174 18.21 21.87 1.47
CA LEU A 174 19.63 22.17 1.68
C LEU A 174 20.22 23.01 0.53
N GLY A 175 19.66 22.90 -0.68
CA GLY A 175 20.02 23.66 -1.86
C GLY A 175 19.21 24.95 -2.06
N SER A 176 18.50 25.44 -1.04
CA SER A 176 17.61 26.60 -1.18
C SER A 176 18.31 27.95 -1.48
N ASP A 177 19.64 27.98 -1.45
CA ASP A 177 20.46 29.13 -1.88
C ASP A 177 20.68 29.02 -3.39
N ASP A 178 20.06 29.88 -4.20
CA ASP A 178 19.97 29.82 -5.67
C ASP A 178 21.34 29.70 -6.40
N ASN A 179 22.44 30.06 -5.71
CA ASN A 179 23.81 29.95 -6.22
C ASN A 179 24.62 28.76 -5.68
N SER A 180 23.98 27.87 -4.91
CA SER A 180 24.64 26.71 -4.32
C SER A 180 24.74 25.55 -5.35
N PRO A 181 25.91 24.89 -5.51
CA PRO A 181 26.00 23.63 -6.25
C PRO A 181 25.03 22.56 -5.76
N LEU A 182 24.61 22.63 -4.48
CA LEU A 182 23.64 21.74 -3.86
C LEU A 182 22.20 21.96 -4.41
N ALA A 183 21.86 23.19 -4.87
CA ALA A 183 20.57 23.47 -5.50
C ALA A 183 20.39 22.65 -6.78
N LEU A 184 21.42 22.63 -7.63
CA LEU A 184 21.42 21.84 -8.87
C LEU A 184 21.35 20.33 -8.57
N VAL A 185 22.12 19.87 -7.58
CA VAL A 185 22.07 18.47 -7.14
C VAL A 185 20.68 18.09 -6.62
N GLY A 186 20.05 18.95 -5.82
CA GLY A 186 18.70 18.73 -5.30
C GLY A 186 17.64 18.65 -6.42
N GLN A 187 17.71 19.55 -7.40
CA GLN A 187 16.80 19.55 -8.57
C GLN A 187 17.00 18.28 -9.41
N LEU A 188 18.25 17.92 -9.73
CA LEU A 188 18.57 16.70 -10.48
C LEU A 188 18.16 15.45 -9.72
N ALA A 189 18.40 15.40 -8.41
CA ALA A 189 17.98 14.28 -7.56
C ALA A 189 16.45 14.14 -7.57
N THR A 190 15.70 15.22 -7.45
CA THR A 190 14.24 15.19 -7.51
C THR A 190 13.75 14.71 -8.87
N PHE A 191 14.33 15.21 -9.97
CA PHE A 191 13.98 14.82 -11.31
C PHE A 191 14.27 13.34 -11.61
N LEU A 192 15.36 12.79 -11.08
CA LEU A 192 15.74 11.39 -11.27
C LEU A 192 15.06 10.45 -10.28
N LEU A 193 14.95 10.84 -9.01
CA LEU A 193 14.45 9.96 -7.95
C LEU A 193 12.93 9.82 -7.95
N ALA A 194 12.17 10.85 -8.37
CA ALA A 194 10.71 10.77 -8.41
C ALA A 194 10.19 9.70 -9.40
N PRO A 195 10.68 9.57 -10.65
CA PRO A 195 10.31 8.47 -11.55
C PRO A 195 10.71 7.10 -11.01
N ILE A 196 11.85 7.01 -10.31
CA ILE A 196 12.32 5.75 -9.70
C ILE A 196 11.39 5.35 -8.56
N ALA A 197 11.03 6.27 -7.66
CA ALA A 197 10.07 6.02 -6.61
C ALA A 197 8.72 5.55 -7.19
N ALA A 198 8.22 6.24 -8.22
CA ALA A 198 7.00 5.86 -8.90
C ALA A 198 7.08 4.45 -9.51
N THR A 199 8.20 4.10 -10.15
CA THR A 199 8.43 2.77 -10.73
C THR A 199 8.46 1.67 -9.65
N ILE A 200 9.15 1.92 -8.53
CA ILE A 200 9.19 1.00 -7.37
C ILE A 200 7.79 0.75 -6.83
N ILE A 201 7.01 1.80 -6.66
CA ILE A 201 5.63 1.73 -6.21
C ILE A 201 4.78 0.92 -7.21
N GLN A 202 4.92 1.18 -8.51
CA GLN A 202 4.19 0.44 -9.54
C GLN A 202 4.54 -1.05 -9.58
N MET A 203 5.81 -1.42 -9.37
CA MET A 203 6.21 -2.83 -9.30
C MET A 203 5.60 -3.56 -8.08
N ALA A 204 5.31 -2.85 -7.00
CA ALA A 204 4.64 -3.41 -5.83
C ALA A 204 3.16 -3.71 -6.08
N ILE A 205 2.55 -3.08 -7.10
CA ILE A 205 1.15 -3.22 -7.42
C ILE A 205 1.01 -4.12 -8.65
N SER A 206 0.09 -5.07 -8.58
CA SER A 206 -0.22 -5.96 -9.69
C SER A 206 -1.73 -6.10 -9.82
N ARG A 207 -2.26 -5.76 -11.01
CA ARG A 207 -3.70 -5.96 -11.32
C ARG A 207 -4.17 -7.39 -11.04
N GLN A 208 -3.31 -8.38 -11.27
CA GLN A 208 -3.65 -9.78 -10.99
C GLN A 208 -3.80 -10.04 -9.48
N ARG A 209 -3.01 -9.36 -8.62
CA ARG A 209 -3.16 -9.49 -7.16
C ARG A 209 -4.45 -8.85 -6.68
N GLU A 210 -4.84 -7.72 -7.25
CA GLU A 210 -6.14 -7.09 -6.97
C GLU A 210 -7.30 -8.02 -7.31
N TYR A 211 -7.29 -8.62 -8.51
CA TYR A 211 -8.32 -9.60 -8.88
C TYR A 211 -8.30 -10.86 -8.01
N ALA A 212 -7.12 -11.30 -7.57
CA ALA A 212 -7.00 -12.41 -6.64
C ALA A 212 -7.50 -12.03 -5.23
N ALA A 213 -7.29 -10.78 -4.81
CA ALA A 213 -7.82 -10.26 -3.55
C ALA A 213 -9.34 -10.09 -3.61
N ASP A 214 -9.89 -9.64 -4.73
CA ASP A 214 -11.34 -9.58 -4.97
C ASP A 214 -11.98 -10.98 -4.87
N ALA A 215 -11.40 -11.96 -5.56
CA ALA A 215 -11.90 -13.33 -5.55
C ALA A 215 -11.79 -13.97 -4.15
N GLY A 216 -10.66 -13.79 -3.48
CA GLY A 216 -10.46 -14.31 -2.12
C GLY A 216 -11.32 -13.60 -1.08
N GLY A 217 -11.55 -12.30 -1.25
CA GLY A 217 -12.46 -11.52 -0.42
C GLY A 217 -13.91 -11.98 -0.56
N ALA A 218 -14.34 -12.22 -1.79
CA ALA A 218 -15.66 -12.79 -2.08
C ALA A 218 -15.83 -14.17 -1.45
N GLU A 219 -14.79 -15.02 -1.50
CA GLU A 219 -14.78 -16.35 -0.85
C GLU A 219 -14.91 -16.24 0.67
N ILE A 220 -14.09 -15.37 1.31
CA ILE A 220 -14.09 -15.18 2.77
C ILE A 220 -15.41 -14.58 3.25
N CYS A 221 -15.92 -13.56 2.54
CA CYS A 221 -17.18 -12.90 2.86
C CYS A 221 -18.38 -13.81 2.58
N GLY A 222 -18.29 -14.70 1.58
CA GLY A 222 -19.37 -15.56 1.12
C GLY A 222 -20.34 -14.89 0.13
N ASN A 223 -20.22 -13.58 -0.08
CA ASN A 223 -21.08 -12.81 -0.99
C ASN A 223 -20.24 -11.83 -1.82
N PRO A 224 -20.04 -12.09 -3.14
CA PRO A 224 -19.31 -11.20 -4.03
C PRO A 224 -19.94 -9.81 -4.19
N GLU A 225 -21.28 -9.70 -4.08
CA GLU A 225 -21.99 -8.43 -4.26
C GLU A 225 -21.66 -7.44 -3.12
N SER A 226 -21.34 -7.93 -1.92
CA SER A 226 -20.90 -7.06 -0.80
C SER A 226 -19.69 -6.19 -1.18
N LEU A 227 -18.67 -6.79 -1.79
CA LEU A 227 -17.53 -6.05 -2.27
C LEU A 227 -17.83 -5.24 -3.54
N ALA A 228 -18.62 -5.77 -4.47
CA ALA A 228 -18.97 -5.07 -5.69
C ALA A 228 -19.73 -3.77 -5.42
N SER A 229 -20.74 -3.83 -4.55
CA SER A 229 -21.51 -2.67 -4.10
C SER A 229 -20.62 -1.67 -3.33
N ALA A 230 -19.76 -2.17 -2.43
CA ALA A 230 -18.82 -1.34 -1.70
C ALA A 230 -17.90 -0.53 -2.62
N LEU A 231 -17.32 -1.16 -3.65
CA LEU A 231 -16.43 -0.51 -4.61
C LEU A 231 -17.10 0.65 -5.35
N LEU A 232 -18.35 0.49 -5.77
CA LEU A 232 -19.11 1.56 -6.43
C LEU A 232 -19.39 2.73 -5.49
N ARG A 233 -19.74 2.46 -4.23
CA ARG A 233 -19.94 3.50 -3.22
C ARG A 233 -18.64 4.22 -2.85
N LEU A 234 -17.55 3.47 -2.74
CA LEU A 234 -16.23 4.03 -2.44
C LEU A 234 -15.76 4.98 -3.54
N GLU A 235 -15.96 4.63 -4.82
CA GLU A 235 -15.61 5.48 -5.96
C GLU A 235 -16.37 6.81 -5.92
N GLN A 236 -17.68 6.76 -5.66
CA GLN A 236 -18.50 7.96 -5.52
C GLN A 236 -18.08 8.80 -4.31
N GLY A 237 -17.83 8.16 -3.18
CA GLY A 237 -17.41 8.83 -1.95
C GLY A 237 -16.02 9.45 -2.05
N ALA A 238 -15.07 8.80 -2.70
CA ALA A 238 -13.72 9.31 -2.92
C ALA A 238 -13.71 10.53 -3.84
N THR A 239 -14.57 10.55 -4.85
CA THR A 239 -14.73 11.70 -5.76
C THR A 239 -15.33 12.91 -5.03
N ALA A 240 -16.27 12.67 -4.11
CA ALA A 240 -16.95 13.73 -3.36
C ALA A 240 -16.07 14.36 -2.27
N LYS A 241 -15.14 13.59 -1.69
CA LYS A 241 -14.28 14.03 -0.57
C LYS A 241 -12.82 13.59 -0.80
N PRO A 242 -12.03 14.31 -1.63
CA PRO A 242 -10.63 13.96 -1.85
C PRO A 242 -9.82 14.06 -0.55
N MET A 243 -8.90 13.13 -0.33
CA MET A 243 -8.05 13.05 0.85
C MET A 243 -6.66 13.60 0.55
N GLN A 244 -6.10 14.36 1.50
CA GLN A 244 -4.70 14.74 1.46
C GLN A 244 -3.87 13.67 2.17
N VAL A 245 -3.19 12.85 1.40
CA VAL A 245 -2.25 11.84 1.92
C VAL A 245 -0.91 11.96 1.20
N ASN A 246 0.12 11.42 1.84
CA ASN A 246 1.42 11.28 1.17
C ASN A 246 1.26 10.37 -0.06
N GLN A 247 1.74 10.80 -1.23
CA GLN A 247 1.66 10.04 -2.48
C GLN A 247 2.27 8.63 -2.36
N ALA A 248 3.28 8.45 -1.52
CA ALA A 248 3.87 7.14 -1.26
C ALA A 248 2.91 6.16 -0.55
N ALA A 249 1.87 6.65 0.13
CA ALA A 249 0.85 5.82 0.77
C ALA A 249 -0.32 5.47 -0.18
N GLU A 250 -0.45 6.13 -1.33
CA GLU A 250 -1.52 5.87 -2.30
C GLU A 250 -1.69 4.38 -2.65
N PRO A 251 -0.61 3.61 -2.89
CA PRO A 251 -0.70 2.20 -3.25
C PRO A 251 -1.30 1.28 -2.20
N LEU A 252 -1.40 1.75 -0.96
CA LEU A 252 -1.95 0.97 0.14
C LEU A 252 -3.48 1.00 0.16
N TYR A 253 -4.10 2.05 -0.37
CA TYR A 253 -5.53 2.28 -0.27
C TYR A 253 -6.33 1.52 -1.33
N ILE A 254 -7.52 1.01 -0.97
CA ILE A 254 -8.41 0.26 -1.88
C ILE A 254 -8.98 1.12 -3.02
N VAL A 255 -9.14 2.42 -2.77
CA VAL A 255 -9.57 3.42 -3.77
C VAL A 255 -8.61 4.59 -3.78
N LYS A 256 -8.38 5.17 -4.96
CA LYS A 256 -7.48 6.32 -5.11
C LYS A 256 -7.88 7.48 -4.22
N PRO A 257 -6.97 7.98 -3.36
CA PRO A 257 -7.25 9.12 -2.49
C PRO A 257 -7.31 10.46 -3.21
N PHE A 258 -6.82 10.54 -4.46
CA PHE A 258 -6.73 11.79 -5.23
C PHE A 258 -7.71 11.85 -6.39
N SER A 259 -8.33 13.01 -6.61
CA SER A 259 -9.05 13.33 -7.84
C SER A 259 -8.05 13.78 -8.91
N SER A 260 -7.38 12.86 -9.61
CA SER A 260 -6.47 13.22 -10.70
C SER A 260 -7.17 13.20 -12.04
N LYS A 261 -7.56 14.37 -12.55
CA LYS A 261 -7.85 14.58 -13.98
C LYS A 261 -6.49 14.84 -14.68
N GLY A 262 -6.06 13.95 -15.58
CA GLY A 262 -4.86 14.16 -16.39
C GLY A 262 -4.00 12.91 -16.55
N ILE A 263 -2.73 13.09 -16.95
CA ILE A 263 -1.72 12.03 -17.21
C ILE A 263 -1.55 11.06 -16.03
N ALA A 264 -1.83 11.47 -14.80
CA ALA A 264 -1.86 10.62 -13.62
C ALA A 264 -2.87 9.44 -13.72
N GLY A 265 -3.86 9.50 -14.60
CA GLY A 265 -4.76 8.38 -14.88
C GLY A 265 -4.07 7.19 -15.57
N LEU A 266 -3.01 7.43 -16.33
CA LEU A 266 -2.22 6.38 -17.00
C LEU A 266 -1.39 5.54 -16.01
N PHE A 267 -1.09 6.09 -14.84
CA PHE A 267 -0.34 5.45 -13.76
C PHE A 267 -1.25 4.90 -12.66
N SER A 268 -2.49 4.52 -13.02
CA SER A 268 -3.42 3.92 -12.06
C SER A 268 -2.88 2.62 -11.49
N THR A 269 -2.69 2.61 -10.19
CA THR A 269 -2.17 1.48 -9.42
C THR A 269 -3.17 0.34 -9.31
N HIS A 270 -4.48 0.64 -9.29
CA HIS A 270 -5.55 -0.36 -9.22
C HIS A 270 -6.25 -0.53 -10.57
N PRO A 271 -6.82 -1.74 -10.84
CA PRO A 271 -7.68 -1.95 -12.00
C PRO A 271 -8.92 -1.05 -11.93
N PRO A 272 -9.54 -0.73 -13.10
CA PRO A 272 -10.80 0.00 -13.13
C PRO A 272 -11.87 -0.68 -12.26
N ILE A 273 -12.59 0.10 -11.46
CA ILE A 273 -13.62 -0.41 -10.55
C ILE A 273 -14.72 -1.15 -11.33
N GLU A 274 -15.11 -0.63 -12.48
CA GLU A 274 -16.08 -1.29 -13.36
C GLU A 274 -15.68 -2.73 -13.73
N GLU A 275 -14.41 -2.96 -14.05
CA GLU A 275 -13.91 -4.30 -14.40
C GLU A 275 -13.87 -5.21 -13.16
N ARG A 276 -13.50 -4.68 -11.98
CA ARG A 276 -13.54 -5.42 -10.71
C ARG A 276 -14.98 -5.84 -10.38
N VAL A 277 -15.92 -4.90 -10.44
CA VAL A 277 -17.37 -5.15 -10.19
C VAL A 277 -17.93 -6.19 -11.17
N LYS A 278 -17.62 -6.06 -12.47
CA LYS A 278 -18.03 -7.02 -13.49
C LYS A 278 -17.56 -8.44 -13.16
N ARG A 279 -16.30 -8.61 -12.76
CA ARG A 279 -15.73 -9.91 -12.37
C ARG A 279 -16.38 -10.47 -11.12
N LEU A 280 -16.57 -9.64 -10.09
CA LEU A 280 -17.22 -10.04 -8.84
C LEU A 280 -18.66 -10.55 -9.10
N ARG A 281 -19.44 -9.85 -9.92
CA ARG A 281 -20.82 -10.23 -10.26
C ARG A 281 -20.92 -11.50 -11.12
N GLN A 282 -19.84 -11.90 -11.79
CA GLN A 282 -19.75 -13.17 -12.50
C GLN A 282 -19.44 -14.36 -11.56
N MET A 283 -19.01 -14.10 -10.33
CA MET A 283 -18.77 -15.13 -9.32
C MET A 283 -20.12 -15.59 -8.76
N ARG A 284 -20.27 -16.90 -8.56
CA ARG A 284 -21.44 -17.44 -7.84
C ARG A 284 -21.21 -17.24 -6.34
N PRO A 285 -22.25 -16.87 -5.56
CA PRO A 285 -22.17 -16.90 -4.11
C PRO A 285 -21.74 -18.31 -3.67
N SER A 286 -20.79 -18.41 -2.76
CA SER A 286 -20.48 -19.68 -2.13
C SER A 286 -21.69 -20.10 -1.28
N LEU A 287 -22.37 -21.15 -1.70
CA LEU A 287 -23.38 -21.80 -0.86
C LEU A 287 -22.64 -22.30 0.39
N GLY A 288 -22.83 -21.61 1.52
CA GLY A 288 -22.30 -21.98 2.82
C GLY A 288 -22.95 -23.25 3.38
#